data_98e7cb1b3ecc230cf7303e0317ec7226
#
_entry.id   98e7cb1b3ecc230cf7303e0317ec7226
#
_cell.length_a   1.000
_cell.length_b   1.000
_cell.length_c   1.000
_cell.angle_alpha   90.00
_cell.angle_beta   90.00
_cell.angle_gamma   90.00
#
_symmetry.space_group_name_H-M   'P 1'
#
loop_
_entity.id
_entity.type
_entity.pdbx_description
1 polymer ?
#
loop_
_entity_poly.entity_id
_entity_poly.type
_entity_poly.pdbx_seq_one_letter_code
_entity_poly.pdbx_strand_id
1 'polypeptide(L)'
;MIDTTGSPNHVLDFVLPATASVVPFASGGPISLTTGAAGEAGQPCLLGFGSFVQLPSQLTAELAPGAEVSAYSFPLPAAATLTGLAASFRSGFPLCLSSTVLSVSALVFAAQPGAPSFTPIPQTAVTLSPAATGEVPAGQTFSAVSGPIAVSLPAGTRLLLVFYASANGPDPAQIISGQASASISLA
;
A
#
# COMPACT_ATOMS: atom_id res chain seq x y z
N MET A 1 2.99 -71.29 6.79
CA MET A 1 2.29 -70.32 7.58
C MET A 1 3.00 -69.02 7.26
N ILE A 2 2.42 -68.17 6.38
CA ILE A 2 3.03 -66.94 5.88
C ILE A 2 2.33 -65.81 6.62
N ASP A 3 3.11 -65.09 7.44
CA ASP A 3 2.64 -63.93 8.17
C ASP A 3 2.66 -62.67 7.27
N THR A 4 1.49 -62.18 6.92
CA THR A 4 1.32 -60.95 6.16
C THR A 4 1.04 -59.81 7.13
N THR A 5 2.07 -59.25 7.77
CA THR A 5 1.97 -58.00 8.49
C THR A 5 1.95 -56.85 7.50
N GLY A 6 0.80 -56.23 7.42
CA GLY A 6 0.56 -55.07 6.55
C GLY A 6 1.49 -53.92 6.89
N SER A 7 2.11 -53.40 5.85
CA SER A 7 2.87 -52.15 5.89
C SER A 7 1.92 -50.97 6.18
N PRO A 8 2.16 -50.13 7.18
CA PRO A 8 1.38 -48.93 7.33
C PRO A 8 1.66 -48.00 6.18
N ASN A 9 0.62 -47.64 5.43
CA ASN A 9 0.67 -46.54 4.48
C ASN A 9 1.12 -45.29 5.23
N HIS A 10 2.38 -44.97 5.14
CA HIS A 10 2.88 -43.65 5.51
C HIS A 10 2.35 -42.68 4.44
N VAL A 11 1.20 -42.05 4.71
CA VAL A 11 0.79 -40.83 4.03
C VAL A 11 1.76 -39.75 4.52
N LEU A 12 2.75 -39.42 3.68
CA LEU A 12 3.55 -38.26 3.91
C LEU A 12 2.62 -37.04 3.73
N ASP A 13 2.11 -36.53 4.83
CA ASP A 13 1.44 -35.23 4.87
C ASP A 13 2.50 -34.18 4.53
N PHE A 14 2.65 -33.88 3.24
CA PHE A 14 3.38 -32.70 2.79
C PHE A 14 2.55 -31.49 3.17
N VAL A 15 2.76 -30.97 4.37
CA VAL A 15 2.38 -29.61 4.69
C VAL A 15 3.28 -28.71 3.86
N LEU A 16 2.78 -28.32 2.68
CA LEU A 16 3.43 -27.25 1.91
C LEU A 16 3.48 -26.02 2.82
N PRO A 17 4.64 -25.40 3.04
CA PRO A 17 4.69 -24.14 3.74
C PRO A 17 3.76 -23.17 3.00
N ALA A 18 2.95 -22.42 3.73
CA ALA A 18 2.11 -21.40 3.15
C ALA A 18 3.00 -20.49 2.30
N THR A 19 2.89 -20.60 0.97
CA THR A 19 3.68 -19.80 0.05
C THR A 19 3.11 -18.41 0.10
N ALA A 20 3.87 -17.46 0.66
CA ALA A 20 3.49 -16.07 0.65
C ALA A 20 3.34 -15.60 -0.81
N SER A 21 2.16 -15.10 -1.15
CA SER A 21 1.89 -14.50 -2.44
C SER A 21 2.20 -13.01 -2.37
N VAL A 22 2.83 -12.48 -3.40
CA VAL A 22 3.15 -11.05 -3.51
C VAL A 22 2.28 -10.42 -4.60
N VAL A 23 1.57 -9.37 -4.25
CA VAL A 23 0.76 -8.57 -5.18
C VAL A 23 1.49 -7.26 -5.45
N PRO A 24 2.00 -7.04 -6.67
CA PRO A 24 2.72 -5.82 -7.02
C PRO A 24 1.77 -4.70 -7.42
N PHE A 25 2.19 -3.45 -7.15
CA PHE A 25 1.53 -2.23 -7.59
C PHE A 25 2.56 -1.29 -8.21
N ALA A 26 2.14 -0.58 -9.25
CA ALA A 26 2.97 0.45 -9.87
C ALA A 26 2.08 1.56 -10.43
N SER A 27 2.54 2.79 -10.37
CA SER A 27 1.80 3.92 -10.94
C SER A 27 1.78 3.93 -12.47
N GLY A 28 2.75 3.25 -13.12
CA GLY A 28 2.85 3.25 -14.58
C GLY A 28 3.25 4.61 -15.18
N GLY A 29 3.13 5.68 -14.42
CA GLY A 29 3.47 7.05 -14.78
C GLY A 29 3.69 7.92 -13.55
N PRO A 30 4.05 9.20 -13.73
CA PRO A 30 4.25 10.10 -12.62
C PRO A 30 2.92 10.44 -11.94
N ILE A 31 2.90 10.34 -10.61
CA ILE A 31 1.81 10.77 -9.74
C ILE A 31 2.17 12.08 -9.05
N SER A 32 1.18 12.83 -8.59
CA SER A 32 1.38 14.03 -7.78
C SER A 32 0.67 13.86 -6.43
N LEU A 33 1.40 14.03 -5.35
CA LEU A 33 0.89 13.97 -3.99
C LEU A 33 0.90 15.39 -3.42
N THR A 34 -0.22 15.82 -2.87
CA THR A 34 -0.36 17.15 -2.28
C THR A 34 -0.51 17.03 -0.77
N THR A 35 -0.17 18.11 -0.08
CA THR A 35 -0.50 18.30 1.34
C THR A 35 -1.50 19.43 1.49
N GLY A 36 -2.28 19.42 2.55
CA GLY A 36 -3.21 20.48 2.87
C GLY A 36 -2.53 21.70 3.47
N ALA A 37 -3.33 22.74 3.75
CA ALA A 37 -2.84 24.03 4.25
C ALA A 37 -2.20 23.95 5.64
N ALA A 38 -2.55 22.96 6.45
CA ALA A 38 -1.93 22.66 7.74
C ALA A 38 -0.93 21.48 7.69
N GLY A 39 -0.61 20.99 6.49
CA GLY A 39 0.32 19.88 6.28
C GLY A 39 -0.29 18.48 6.37
N GLU A 40 -1.59 18.41 6.58
CA GLU A 40 -2.33 17.15 6.54
C GLU A 40 -2.28 16.52 5.15
N ALA A 41 -2.64 15.22 5.07
CA ALA A 41 -2.70 14.52 3.80
C ALA A 41 -3.70 15.20 2.86
N GLY A 42 -3.21 15.69 1.72
CA GLY A 42 -4.03 16.31 0.68
C GLY A 42 -4.66 15.25 -0.22
N GLN A 43 -4.55 15.45 -1.52
CA GLN A 43 -5.10 14.53 -2.51
C GLN A 43 -4.25 13.24 -2.59
N PRO A 44 -4.82 12.09 -2.20
CA PRO A 44 -4.12 10.82 -2.29
C PRO A 44 -4.17 10.25 -3.72
N CYS A 45 -3.30 9.30 -3.97
CA CYS A 45 -3.25 8.55 -5.22
C CYS A 45 -3.50 7.07 -4.96
N LEU A 46 -4.45 6.48 -5.68
CA LEU A 46 -4.67 5.04 -5.70
C LEU A 46 -3.77 4.41 -6.76
N LEU A 47 -3.05 3.36 -6.38
CA LEU A 47 -2.21 2.61 -7.30
C LEU A 47 -2.89 1.31 -7.73
N GLY A 48 -2.80 1.04 -9.03
CA GLY A 48 -3.15 -0.23 -9.65
C GLY A 48 -1.93 -1.00 -10.15
N PHE A 49 -2.15 -1.82 -11.15
CA PHE A 49 -1.14 -2.69 -11.78
C PHE A 49 -0.52 -2.01 -13.03
N GLY A 50 0.19 -0.91 -12.85
CA GLY A 50 0.73 -0.10 -13.95
C GLY A 50 -0.15 1.10 -14.32
N SER A 51 -1.01 1.52 -13.42
CA SER A 51 -1.88 2.69 -13.57
C SER A 51 -2.15 3.33 -12.21
N PHE A 52 -2.68 4.54 -12.24
CA PHE A 52 -3.06 5.25 -11.01
C PHE A 52 -4.26 6.16 -11.26
N VAL A 53 -4.91 6.54 -10.19
CA VAL A 53 -5.88 7.64 -10.17
C VAL A 53 -5.63 8.53 -8.96
N GLN A 54 -5.65 9.82 -9.15
CA GLN A 54 -5.59 10.81 -8.09
C GLN A 54 -7.00 11.16 -7.66
N LEU A 55 -7.28 11.04 -6.36
CA LEU A 55 -8.57 11.43 -5.82
C LEU A 55 -8.66 12.95 -5.71
N PRO A 56 -9.82 13.55 -6.03
CA PRO A 56 -9.97 15.01 -6.03
C PRO A 56 -10.08 15.60 -4.61
N SER A 57 -10.35 14.79 -3.61
CA SER A 57 -10.53 15.20 -2.21
C SER A 57 -9.36 14.78 -1.34
N GLN A 58 -9.23 15.41 -0.18
CA GLN A 58 -8.28 15.00 0.85
C GLN A 58 -8.52 13.56 1.31
N LEU A 59 -7.43 12.93 1.79
CA LEU A 59 -7.52 11.58 2.36
C LEU A 59 -8.35 11.61 3.65
N THR A 60 -9.37 10.78 3.69
CA THR A 60 -10.24 10.60 4.84
C THR A 60 -10.06 9.22 5.46
N ALA A 61 -10.57 9.04 6.67
CA ALA A 61 -10.56 7.73 7.35
C ALA A 61 -11.43 6.68 6.64
N GLU A 62 -12.29 7.10 5.73
CA GLU A 62 -13.14 6.22 4.94
C GLU A 62 -13.20 6.73 3.50
N LEU A 63 -12.93 5.84 2.56
CA LEU A 63 -13.07 6.13 1.13
C LEU A 63 -14.43 5.63 0.66
N ALA A 64 -15.28 6.57 0.26
CA ALA A 64 -16.60 6.26 -0.27
C ALA A 64 -16.49 5.48 -1.58
N PRO A 65 -17.46 4.61 -1.89
CA PRO A 65 -17.50 3.92 -3.16
C PRO A 65 -17.71 4.92 -4.29
N GLY A 66 -16.88 4.83 -5.30
CA GLY A 66 -16.98 5.59 -6.53
C GLY A 66 -16.44 4.75 -7.68
N ALA A 67 -16.68 5.17 -8.91
CA ALA A 67 -16.21 4.44 -10.08
C ALA A 67 -14.67 4.29 -10.06
N GLU A 68 -13.97 5.35 -9.68
CA GLU A 68 -12.50 5.37 -9.58
C GLU A 68 -11.99 4.45 -8.47
N VAL A 69 -12.55 4.56 -7.26
CA VAL A 69 -12.16 3.72 -6.12
C VAL A 69 -12.43 2.24 -6.42
N SER A 70 -13.57 1.94 -7.02
CA SER A 70 -13.93 0.56 -7.38
C SER A 70 -13.03 -0.03 -8.47
N ALA A 71 -12.63 0.76 -9.45
CA ALA A 71 -11.78 0.33 -10.57
C ALA A 71 -10.35 -0.04 -10.11
N TYR A 72 -9.86 0.57 -9.04
CA TYR A 72 -8.52 0.31 -8.50
C TYR A 72 -8.51 -0.71 -7.35
N SER A 73 -9.68 -1.21 -6.95
CA SER A 73 -9.77 -2.26 -5.94
C SER A 73 -9.66 -3.64 -6.57
N PHE A 74 -9.01 -4.56 -5.86
CA PHE A 74 -8.97 -5.96 -6.28
C PHE A 74 -9.57 -6.85 -5.17
N PRO A 75 -10.44 -7.82 -5.54
CA PRO A 75 -11.02 -8.75 -4.58
C PRO A 75 -10.05 -9.90 -4.28
N LEU A 76 -10.04 -10.35 -3.03
CA LEU A 76 -9.35 -11.57 -2.63
C LEU A 76 -10.19 -12.78 -3.02
N PRO A 77 -9.65 -13.74 -3.78
CA PRO A 77 -10.39 -14.94 -4.20
C PRO A 77 -10.62 -15.93 -3.05
N ALA A 78 -9.79 -15.89 -2.03
CA ALA A 78 -9.84 -16.74 -0.84
C ALA A 78 -9.51 -15.91 0.41
N ALA A 79 -9.80 -16.46 1.59
CA ALA A 79 -9.33 -15.88 2.83
C ALA A 79 -7.80 -15.88 2.86
N ALA A 80 -7.20 -14.81 3.32
CA ALA A 80 -5.76 -14.63 3.38
C ALA A 80 -5.35 -13.82 4.61
N THR A 81 -4.09 -13.90 4.98
CA THR A 81 -3.49 -13.03 5.99
C THR A 81 -2.55 -12.03 5.31
N LEU A 82 -2.82 -10.73 5.47
CA LEU A 82 -1.89 -9.69 5.02
C LEU A 82 -0.70 -9.66 5.97
N THR A 83 0.49 -9.88 5.44
CA THR A 83 1.71 -10.09 6.23
C THR A 83 2.75 -8.99 6.07
N GLY A 84 2.64 -8.13 5.06
CA GLY A 84 3.57 -7.04 4.85
C GLY A 84 3.17 -6.08 3.73
N LEU A 85 3.75 -4.88 3.80
CA LEU A 85 3.73 -3.86 2.75
C LEU A 85 5.15 -3.35 2.55
N ALA A 86 5.62 -3.35 1.32
CA ALA A 86 6.81 -2.63 0.90
C ALA A 86 6.40 -1.54 -0.10
N ALA A 87 6.96 -0.33 0.05
CA ALA A 87 6.61 0.80 -0.80
C ALA A 87 7.84 1.62 -1.17
N SER A 88 7.84 2.20 -2.36
CA SER A 88 8.88 3.05 -2.88
C SER A 88 8.28 4.19 -3.71
N PHE A 89 8.87 5.36 -3.57
CA PHE A 89 8.55 6.54 -4.36
C PHE A 89 9.84 7.17 -4.87
N ARG A 90 9.90 7.54 -6.14
CA ARG A 90 11.05 8.22 -6.75
C ARG A 90 10.61 9.57 -7.26
N SER A 91 11.24 10.66 -6.76
CA SER A 91 10.96 12.02 -7.19
C SER A 91 11.21 12.19 -8.70
N GLY A 92 10.27 12.81 -9.38
CA GLY A 92 10.39 13.11 -10.82
C GLY A 92 11.03 14.46 -11.09
N PHE A 93 10.88 15.42 -10.17
CA PHE A 93 11.35 16.79 -10.29
C PHE A 93 12.06 17.21 -9.02
N PRO A 94 13.01 18.17 -9.12
CA PRO A 94 13.63 18.74 -7.94
C PRO A 94 12.59 19.55 -7.14
N LEU A 95 12.71 19.48 -5.81
CA LEU A 95 11.86 20.21 -4.88
C LEU A 95 12.73 20.88 -3.83
N CYS A 96 12.43 22.13 -3.49
CA CYS A 96 13.12 22.88 -2.45
C CYS A 96 12.17 23.11 -1.28
N LEU A 97 12.51 22.58 -0.12
CA LEU A 97 11.73 22.62 1.10
C LEU A 97 12.44 23.51 2.13
N SER A 98 12.02 24.77 2.25
CA SER A 98 12.60 25.71 3.21
C SER A 98 12.10 25.40 4.62
N SER A 99 12.89 24.66 5.40
CA SER A 99 12.59 24.27 6.80
C SER A 99 11.28 23.47 6.99
N THR A 100 10.73 22.95 5.90
CA THR A 100 9.58 22.05 5.91
C THR A 100 10.06 20.62 5.70
N VAL A 101 9.48 19.70 6.44
CA VAL A 101 9.69 18.26 6.29
C VAL A 101 8.48 17.66 5.61
N LEU A 102 8.68 17.08 4.42
CA LEU A 102 7.64 16.39 3.67
C LEU A 102 7.84 14.87 3.79
N SER A 103 6.79 14.17 4.16
CA SER A 103 6.75 12.72 4.28
C SER A 103 5.82 12.13 3.24
N VAL A 104 6.31 11.13 2.51
CA VAL A 104 5.48 10.29 1.62
C VAL A 104 5.14 9.01 2.36
N SER A 105 3.90 8.59 2.29
CA SER A 105 3.42 7.41 2.99
C SER A 105 2.58 6.53 2.08
N ALA A 106 2.52 5.24 2.40
CA ALA A 106 1.65 4.27 1.75
C ALA A 106 0.82 3.51 2.79
N LEU A 107 -0.40 3.12 2.40
CA LEU A 107 -1.37 2.50 3.28
C LEU A 107 -2.33 1.62 2.48
N VAL A 108 -2.68 0.46 3.02
CA VAL A 108 -3.70 -0.41 2.44
C VAL A 108 -5.07 -0.07 3.06
N PHE A 109 -6.05 0.09 2.20
CA PHE A 109 -7.47 0.17 2.57
C PHE A 109 -8.18 -1.13 2.20
N ALA A 110 -9.16 -1.51 2.97
CA ALA A 110 -9.96 -2.70 2.74
C ALA A 110 -11.46 -2.41 2.85
N ALA A 111 -12.24 -3.03 1.97
CA ALA A 111 -13.69 -3.15 2.11
C ALA A 111 -14.03 -4.62 2.35
N GLN A 112 -14.71 -4.89 3.46
CA GLN A 112 -15.21 -6.22 3.79
C GLN A 112 -16.23 -6.69 2.74
N PRO A 113 -16.44 -8.01 2.59
CA PRO A 113 -17.45 -8.52 1.68
C PRO A 113 -18.81 -7.88 1.92
N GLY A 114 -19.38 -7.26 0.88
CA GLY A 114 -20.68 -6.54 0.97
C GLY A 114 -20.59 -5.11 1.50
N ALA A 115 -19.47 -4.68 2.07
CA ALA A 115 -19.31 -3.29 2.49
C ALA A 115 -19.12 -2.37 1.26
N PRO A 116 -19.79 -1.21 1.22
CA PRO A 116 -19.65 -0.29 0.10
C PRO A 116 -18.32 0.50 0.19
N SER A 117 -17.91 0.90 1.36
CA SER A 117 -16.77 1.80 1.60
C SER A 117 -15.51 1.05 2.02
N PHE A 118 -14.37 1.72 1.86
CA PHE A 118 -13.04 1.21 2.23
C PHE A 118 -12.54 1.92 3.48
N THR A 119 -12.04 1.15 4.41
CA THR A 119 -11.41 1.63 5.64
C THR A 119 -9.93 1.29 5.67
N PRO A 120 -9.08 2.13 6.26
CA PRO A 120 -7.65 1.87 6.34
C PRO A 120 -7.37 0.64 7.21
N ILE A 121 -6.31 -0.09 6.86
CA ILE A 121 -5.69 -1.09 7.73
C ILE A 121 -4.47 -0.42 8.38
N PRO A 122 -4.59 0.15 9.60
CA PRO A 122 -3.54 0.99 10.19
C PRO A 122 -2.19 0.29 10.33
N GLN A 123 -2.19 -1.02 10.53
CA GLN A 123 -0.97 -1.83 10.66
C GLN A 123 -0.11 -1.83 9.39
N THR A 124 -0.71 -1.46 8.24
CA THR A 124 0.01 -1.39 6.97
C THR A 124 0.62 -0.01 6.69
N ALA A 125 0.34 0.98 7.55
CA ALA A 125 0.85 2.33 7.34
C ALA A 125 2.39 2.34 7.36
N VAL A 126 3.01 2.78 6.27
CA VAL A 126 4.45 2.97 6.17
C VAL A 126 4.77 4.38 5.71
N THR A 127 5.66 5.05 6.43
CA THR A 127 6.23 6.33 6.00
C THR A 127 7.58 6.07 5.36
N LEU A 128 7.73 6.54 4.13
CA LEU A 128 8.93 6.30 3.33
C LEU A 128 10.12 7.12 3.84
N SER A 129 11.30 6.53 3.82
CA SER A 129 12.55 7.12 4.28
C SER A 129 13.53 7.30 3.11
N PRO A 130 14.37 8.34 3.16
CA PRO A 130 14.39 9.42 4.14
C PRO A 130 13.17 10.34 4.01
N ALA A 131 12.83 11.13 5.05
CA ALA A 131 11.89 12.22 4.87
C ALA A 131 12.49 13.27 3.94
N ALA A 132 11.67 13.90 3.10
CA ALA A 132 12.11 14.94 2.20
C ALA A 132 12.30 16.25 2.98
N THR A 133 13.48 16.85 2.90
CA THR A 133 13.83 18.12 3.55
C THR A 133 14.93 18.82 2.76
N GLY A 134 14.95 20.16 2.81
CA GLY A 134 15.93 20.94 2.06
C GLY A 134 15.78 20.77 0.56
N GLU A 135 16.90 20.57 -0.15
CA GLU A 135 16.90 20.29 -1.58
C GLU A 135 16.72 18.82 -1.85
N VAL A 136 15.62 18.48 -2.51
CA VAL A 136 15.32 17.12 -2.98
C VAL A 136 15.60 17.05 -4.48
N PRO A 137 16.65 16.36 -4.92
CA PRO A 137 16.95 16.25 -6.34
C PRO A 137 15.93 15.36 -7.06
N ALA A 138 15.78 15.56 -8.36
CA ALA A 138 15.09 14.62 -9.21
C ALA A 138 15.77 13.25 -9.15
N GLY A 139 14.97 12.19 -9.09
CA GLY A 139 15.47 10.82 -9.00
C GLY A 139 15.78 10.33 -7.58
N GLN A 140 15.60 11.15 -6.56
CA GLN A 140 15.73 10.69 -5.17
C GLN A 140 14.68 9.63 -4.87
N THR A 141 15.11 8.54 -4.23
CA THR A 141 14.24 7.43 -3.85
C THR A 141 13.94 7.46 -2.36
N PHE A 142 12.68 7.26 -2.05
CA PHE A 142 12.13 7.10 -0.70
C PHE A 142 11.54 5.70 -0.63
N SER A 143 11.81 4.95 0.41
CA SER A 143 11.29 3.58 0.53
C SER A 143 11.05 3.18 1.97
N ALA A 144 10.13 2.24 2.17
CA ALA A 144 9.89 1.62 3.45
C ALA A 144 9.34 0.21 3.28
N VAL A 145 9.56 -0.59 4.32
CA VAL A 145 8.93 -1.91 4.48
C VAL A 145 8.25 -1.91 5.84
N SER A 146 7.02 -2.38 5.90
CA SER A 146 6.32 -2.55 7.17
C SER A 146 7.06 -3.55 8.06
N GLY A 147 6.92 -3.40 9.37
CA GLY A 147 7.22 -4.50 10.28
C GLY A 147 6.32 -5.72 9.97
N PRO A 148 6.54 -6.83 10.66
CA PRO A 148 5.66 -7.99 10.51
C PRO A 148 4.24 -7.63 10.94
N ILE A 149 3.29 -7.89 10.06
CA ILE A 149 1.86 -7.69 10.29
C ILE A 149 1.13 -9.01 10.10
N ALA A 150 -0.02 -9.16 10.76
CA ALA A 150 -0.88 -10.32 10.63
C ALA A 150 -2.35 -9.88 10.69
N VAL A 151 -2.89 -9.49 9.53
CA VAL A 151 -4.28 -9.05 9.42
C VAL A 151 -5.05 -10.07 8.61
N SER A 152 -5.96 -10.79 9.28
CA SER A 152 -6.83 -11.77 8.62
C SER A 152 -7.89 -11.08 7.78
N LEU A 153 -8.00 -11.47 6.54
CA LEU A 153 -8.92 -10.93 5.55
C LEU A 153 -9.78 -12.07 4.99
N PRO A 154 -11.11 -12.00 5.11
CA PRO A 154 -11.99 -13.01 4.53
C PRO A 154 -11.99 -12.97 3.00
N ALA A 155 -12.39 -14.09 2.38
CA ALA A 155 -12.60 -14.15 0.93
C ALA A 155 -13.60 -13.06 0.48
N GLY A 156 -13.36 -12.45 -0.68
CA GLY A 156 -14.19 -11.36 -1.19
C GLY A 156 -13.88 -9.98 -0.60
N THR A 157 -12.96 -9.87 0.36
CA THR A 157 -12.41 -8.56 0.78
C THR A 157 -11.78 -7.87 -0.42
N ARG A 158 -12.10 -6.60 -0.63
CA ARG A 158 -11.48 -5.78 -1.68
C ARG A 158 -10.39 -4.91 -1.06
N LEU A 159 -9.24 -4.86 -1.71
CA LEU A 159 -8.07 -4.11 -1.23
C LEU A 159 -7.76 -2.96 -2.19
N LEU A 160 -7.29 -1.85 -1.63
CA LEU A 160 -6.77 -0.67 -2.32
C LEU A 160 -5.42 -0.30 -1.76
N LEU A 161 -4.49 0.11 -2.61
CA LEU A 161 -3.24 0.71 -2.19
C LEU A 161 -3.28 2.22 -2.42
N VAL A 162 -3.00 2.96 -1.37
CA VAL A 162 -3.07 4.43 -1.33
C VAL A 162 -1.71 5.01 -1.00
N PHE A 163 -1.24 5.96 -1.82
CA PHE A 163 -0.11 6.83 -1.51
C PHE A 163 -0.63 8.23 -1.16
N TYR A 164 0.00 8.86 -0.19
CA TYR A 164 -0.30 10.22 0.24
C TYR A 164 0.94 10.92 0.77
N ALA A 165 0.88 12.23 0.88
CA ALA A 165 1.95 13.03 1.47
C ALA A 165 1.41 13.86 2.62
N SER A 166 2.24 14.10 3.62
CA SER A 166 2.01 15.04 4.73
C SER A 166 3.25 15.89 4.94
N ALA A 167 3.08 17.09 5.47
CA ALA A 167 4.18 18.01 5.71
C ALA A 167 4.11 18.63 7.11
N ASN A 168 5.27 18.98 7.63
CA ASN A 168 5.40 19.70 8.90
C ASN A 168 6.46 20.79 8.74
N GLY A 169 6.10 22.02 9.07
CA GLY A 169 7.00 23.16 8.94
C GLY A 169 6.27 24.46 8.63
N PRO A 170 7.03 25.53 8.34
CA PRO A 170 6.46 26.87 8.13
C PRO A 170 5.69 27.01 6.80
N ASP A 171 5.99 26.16 5.81
CA ASP A 171 5.29 26.14 4.53
C ASP A 171 4.76 24.73 4.27
N PRO A 172 3.62 24.34 4.88
CA PRO A 172 3.15 22.98 4.88
C PRO A 172 2.41 22.58 3.60
N ALA A 173 1.93 23.54 2.79
CA ALA A 173 1.24 23.28 1.53
C ALA A 173 2.24 22.94 0.42
N GLN A 174 2.51 21.65 0.21
CA GLN A 174 3.52 21.15 -0.71
C GLN A 174 2.94 20.23 -1.78
N ILE A 175 3.68 20.06 -2.86
CA ILE A 175 3.40 19.09 -3.92
C ILE A 175 4.69 18.34 -4.22
N ILE A 176 4.63 17.01 -4.19
CA ILE A 176 5.72 16.16 -4.67
C ILE A 176 5.22 15.27 -5.81
N SER A 177 5.93 15.27 -6.92
CA SER A 177 5.60 14.44 -8.08
C SER A 177 6.68 13.42 -8.35
N GLY A 178 6.28 12.23 -8.77
CA GLY A 178 7.22 11.14 -9.02
C GLY A 178 6.53 9.84 -9.39
N GLN A 179 7.30 8.76 -9.38
CA GLN A 179 6.79 7.42 -9.65
C GLN A 179 6.69 6.63 -8.36
N ALA A 180 5.59 5.93 -8.19
CA ALA A 180 5.32 5.10 -7.03
C ALA A 180 5.22 3.63 -7.41
N SER A 181 5.73 2.77 -6.55
CA SER A 181 5.56 1.33 -6.62
C SER A 181 5.45 0.74 -5.21
N ALA A 182 4.76 -0.37 -5.10
CA ALA A 182 4.64 -1.08 -3.85
C ALA A 182 4.34 -2.56 -4.07
N SER A 183 4.42 -3.33 -3.01
CA SER A 183 3.96 -4.71 -2.99
C SER A 183 3.37 -5.06 -1.63
N ILE A 184 2.30 -5.84 -1.63
CA ILE A 184 1.76 -6.46 -0.41
C ILE A 184 2.06 -7.94 -0.43
N SER A 185 2.27 -8.52 0.74
CA SER A 185 2.42 -9.96 0.91
C SER A 185 1.21 -10.56 1.62
N LEU A 186 0.73 -11.67 1.09
CA LEU A 186 -0.42 -12.43 1.57
C LEU A 186 0.00 -13.88 1.83
N ALA A 187 -0.44 -14.46 2.93
CA ALA A 187 -0.22 -15.86 3.31
C ALA A 187 -1.55 -16.56 3.60
#